data_ac39f4611e5fedef9a10248f0aba7942
#
_entry.id   ac39f4611e5fedef9a10248f0aba7942
#
_cell.length_a   1.000
_cell.length_b   1.000
_cell.length_c   1.000
_cell.angle_alpha   90.00
_cell.angle_beta   90.00
_cell.angle_gamma   90.00
#
_symmetry.space_group_name_H-M   'P 1'
#
loop_
_entity.id
_entity.type
_entity.pdbx_description
1 polymer ?
#
loop_
_entity_poly.entity_id
_entity_poly.type
_entity_poly.pdbx_seq_one_letter_code
_entity_poly.pdbx_strand_id
1 'polypeptide(L)'
;MTKPKTVIAMLLSLVLVFAMTACGQKAEPESEAEQQTETGQDTAESSDDYDIGSNLQLAGGGDEKVIDTDHFTITLTHGSSWDCTVDSKTSVTIYNVTAKAANYGGRLVSIKVYNPADKSYEMLPSYSVIGEKNGKMYIAEYPSDVQFDPSDEQAAEDYQAVYEEVSKIREGAADSPIILK
;
A
#
# COMPACT_ATOMS: atom_id res chain seq x y z
N MET A 1 13.13 36.32 41.13
CA MET A 1 14.02 36.49 39.96
C MET A 1 13.23 36.07 38.74
N THR A 2 12.68 37.04 38.05
CA THR A 2 11.79 36.88 36.87
C THR A 2 12.61 37.09 35.60
N LYS A 3 12.57 36.15 34.67
CA LYS A 3 13.18 36.30 33.33
C LYS A 3 12.11 36.66 32.29
N PRO A 4 12.41 37.59 31.37
CA PRO A 4 11.43 38.11 30.42
C PRO A 4 11.18 37.17 29.22
N LYS A 5 9.92 37.18 28.79
CA LYS A 5 9.45 36.54 27.56
C LYS A 5 9.77 37.42 26.36
N THR A 6 10.52 36.93 25.40
CA THR A 6 10.72 37.60 24.11
C THR A 6 9.74 37.05 23.09
N VAL A 7 8.76 37.85 22.71
CA VAL A 7 7.83 37.64 21.60
C VAL A 7 8.50 38.21 20.35
N ILE A 8 8.74 37.38 19.35
CA ILE A 8 9.10 37.84 18.00
C ILE A 8 7.95 37.39 17.06
N ALA A 9 7.12 38.39 16.73
CA ALA A 9 6.16 38.30 15.64
C ALA A 9 6.89 38.74 14.36
N MET A 10 6.87 37.88 13.33
CA MET A 10 7.30 38.27 11.98
C MET A 10 6.20 37.86 10.99
N LEU A 11 5.39 38.85 10.67
CA LEU A 11 4.47 38.89 9.56
C LEU A 11 5.26 39.04 8.26
N LEU A 12 5.10 38.16 7.32
CA LEU A 12 5.42 38.43 5.93
C LEU A 12 4.28 37.96 5.02
N SER A 13 3.46 38.93 4.65
CA SER A 13 2.43 38.81 3.61
C SER A 13 3.12 38.88 2.25
N LEU A 14 2.93 37.87 1.39
CA LEU A 14 3.23 38.00 -0.03
C LEU A 14 1.99 37.64 -0.84
N VAL A 15 1.30 38.68 -1.29
CA VAL A 15 0.18 38.62 -2.24
C VAL A 15 0.78 38.54 -3.64
N LEU A 16 0.51 37.47 -4.38
CA LEU A 16 0.78 37.39 -5.82
C LEU A 16 -0.53 37.26 -6.58
N VAL A 17 -0.92 38.36 -7.17
CA VAL A 17 -2.04 38.50 -8.11
C VAL A 17 -1.52 38.05 -9.48
N PHE A 18 -2.10 37.00 -10.07
CA PHE A 18 -1.98 36.75 -11.52
C PHE A 18 -3.29 37.05 -12.21
N ALA A 19 -3.21 38.04 -13.11
CA ALA A 19 -4.26 38.49 -13.96
C ALA A 19 -4.57 37.46 -15.07
N MET A 20 -5.86 37.25 -15.28
CA MET A 20 -6.40 36.56 -16.45
C MET A 20 -6.26 37.46 -17.69
N THR A 21 -5.76 36.88 -18.79
CA THR A 21 -6.01 37.45 -20.11
C THR A 21 -6.73 36.38 -20.94
N ALA A 22 -7.99 36.65 -21.15
CA ALA A 22 -8.81 35.98 -22.16
C ALA A 22 -8.59 36.68 -23.52
N CYS A 23 -8.36 35.93 -24.58
CA CYS A 23 -8.72 36.34 -25.93
C CYS A 23 -9.02 35.11 -26.75
N GLY A 24 -10.26 35.07 -27.24
CA GLY A 24 -10.76 34.08 -28.16
C GLY A 24 -10.40 34.41 -29.61
N GLN A 25 -10.44 33.42 -30.44
CA GLN A 25 -11.11 33.50 -31.76
C GLN A 25 -11.14 32.15 -32.46
N LYS A 26 -12.25 31.91 -33.04
CA LYS A 26 -12.82 30.87 -33.86
C LYS A 26 -12.18 30.83 -35.25
N ALA A 27 -11.91 29.63 -35.77
CA ALA A 27 -12.15 29.18 -37.16
C ALA A 27 -11.67 27.73 -37.36
N GLU A 28 -12.59 26.86 -37.77
CA GLU A 28 -12.30 25.67 -38.60
C GLU A 28 -11.95 26.09 -40.04
N PRO A 29 -11.25 25.28 -40.87
CA PRO A 29 -11.81 24.03 -41.37
C PRO A 29 -10.82 22.85 -41.61
N GLU A 30 -11.42 21.67 -41.69
CA GLU A 30 -11.07 20.43 -42.40
C GLU A 30 -9.75 20.31 -43.18
N SER A 31 -8.99 19.21 -42.91
CA SER A 31 -8.38 18.36 -43.96
C SER A 31 -7.87 17.03 -43.37
N GLU A 32 -8.54 15.96 -43.79
CA GLU A 32 -8.10 14.63 -44.22
C GLU A 32 -6.86 13.96 -43.57
N ALA A 33 -7.16 12.81 -42.95
CA ALA A 33 -6.56 11.48 -43.15
C ALA A 33 -5.04 11.33 -43.18
N GLU A 34 -4.49 10.70 -42.13
CA GLU A 34 -3.59 9.57 -42.32
C GLU A 34 -3.79 8.56 -41.17
N GLN A 35 -4.31 7.44 -41.57
CA GLN A 35 -4.51 6.21 -40.81
C GLN A 35 -3.14 5.55 -40.67
N GLN A 36 -2.46 5.72 -39.53
CA GLN A 36 -1.40 4.81 -39.14
C GLN A 36 -1.99 3.75 -38.19
N THR A 37 -2.22 2.62 -38.81
CA THR A 37 -2.53 1.36 -38.15
C THR A 37 -1.24 0.85 -37.48
N GLU A 38 -0.97 1.26 -36.24
CA GLU A 38 -0.07 0.51 -35.39
C GLU A 38 -0.85 -0.67 -34.80
N THR A 39 -0.61 -1.83 -35.41
CA THR A 39 -0.98 -3.12 -34.85
C THR A 39 -0.06 -3.40 -33.66
N GLY A 40 -0.30 -2.72 -32.55
CA GLY A 40 0.15 -3.14 -31.24
C GLY A 40 -0.63 -4.40 -30.89
N GLN A 41 0.01 -5.55 -31.03
CA GLN A 41 -0.48 -6.82 -30.57
C GLN A 41 -0.35 -6.78 -29.03
N ASP A 42 -1.33 -6.13 -28.34
CA ASP A 42 -1.60 -6.30 -26.95
C ASP A 42 -2.02 -7.77 -26.78
N THR A 43 -1.07 -8.61 -26.43
CA THR A 43 -1.38 -9.86 -25.73
C THR A 43 -2.00 -9.42 -24.41
N ALA A 44 -3.32 -9.37 -24.38
CA ALA A 44 -4.08 -9.24 -23.16
C ALA A 44 -3.72 -10.44 -22.28
N GLU A 45 -2.71 -10.26 -21.42
CA GLU A 45 -2.53 -11.12 -20.26
C GLU A 45 -3.85 -11.08 -19.51
N SER A 46 -4.44 -12.25 -19.30
CA SER A 46 -5.72 -12.42 -18.62
C SER A 46 -5.66 -11.64 -17.29
N SER A 47 -6.50 -10.61 -17.17
CA SER A 47 -6.54 -9.76 -15.96
C SER A 47 -6.87 -10.55 -14.68
N ASP A 48 -7.29 -11.79 -14.82
CA ASP A 48 -7.62 -12.70 -13.71
C ASP A 48 -6.37 -13.34 -13.11
N ASP A 49 -5.27 -13.40 -13.85
CA ASP A 49 -4.00 -13.97 -13.39
C ASP A 49 -3.31 -13.13 -12.29
N TYR A 50 -3.68 -11.86 -12.13
CA TYR A 50 -3.16 -10.97 -11.08
C TYR A 50 -4.08 -10.85 -9.85
N ASP A 51 -5.17 -11.62 -9.76
CA ASP A 51 -6.07 -11.57 -8.60
C ASP A 51 -5.47 -12.32 -7.40
N ILE A 52 -4.56 -11.68 -6.67
CA ILE A 52 -3.88 -12.28 -5.52
C ILE A 52 -4.77 -12.51 -4.31
N GLY A 53 -5.96 -11.90 -4.29
CA GLY A 53 -7.00 -12.17 -3.30
C GLY A 53 -7.95 -13.29 -3.70
N SER A 54 -7.75 -13.90 -4.88
CA SER A 54 -8.57 -15.00 -5.36
C SER A 54 -8.59 -16.16 -4.36
N ASN A 55 -9.81 -16.64 -4.07
CA ASN A 55 -10.07 -17.70 -3.09
C ASN A 55 -9.50 -17.41 -1.68
N LEU A 56 -9.37 -16.11 -1.30
CA LEU A 56 -8.91 -15.75 0.03
C LEU A 56 -9.78 -16.39 1.10
N GLN A 57 -9.16 -17.15 1.97
CA GLN A 57 -9.76 -17.76 3.15
C GLN A 57 -9.01 -17.36 4.40
N LEU A 58 -9.75 -17.07 5.47
CA LEU A 58 -9.20 -16.91 6.80
C LEU A 58 -9.52 -18.18 7.59
N ALA A 59 -8.48 -18.83 8.09
CA ALA A 59 -8.59 -20.03 8.91
C ALA A 59 -7.86 -19.84 10.25
N GLY A 60 -8.23 -20.66 11.23
CA GLY A 60 -7.66 -20.57 12.56
C GLY A 60 -8.46 -19.67 13.49
N GLY A 61 -7.97 -19.50 14.71
CA GLY A 61 -8.57 -18.69 15.77
C GLY A 61 -7.73 -18.78 17.04
N GLY A 62 -7.95 -17.88 17.99
CA GLY A 62 -7.08 -17.76 19.14
C GLY A 62 -5.75 -17.10 18.80
N ASP A 63 -4.65 -17.78 19.13
CA ASP A 63 -3.32 -17.17 18.98
C ASP A 63 -2.78 -17.19 17.54
N GLU A 64 -3.22 -18.12 16.69
CA GLU A 64 -2.76 -18.24 15.30
C GLU A 64 -3.90 -18.10 14.32
N LYS A 65 -3.69 -17.33 13.26
CA LYS A 65 -4.62 -17.16 12.13
C LYS A 65 -3.86 -17.18 10.81
N VAL A 66 -4.49 -17.80 9.81
CA VAL A 66 -3.89 -18.02 8.49
C VAL A 66 -4.71 -17.32 7.42
N ILE A 67 -4.03 -16.56 6.56
CA ILE A 67 -4.56 -16.10 5.27
C ILE A 67 -4.11 -17.11 4.23
N ASP A 68 -5.05 -17.73 3.53
CA ASP A 68 -4.80 -18.63 2.43
C ASP A 68 -5.43 -18.10 1.15
N THR A 69 -4.66 -18.03 0.06
CA THR A 69 -5.09 -17.62 -1.27
C THR A 69 -4.55 -18.59 -2.32
N ASP A 70 -4.89 -18.41 -3.57
CA ASP A 70 -4.29 -19.18 -4.66
C ASP A 70 -2.82 -18.88 -4.88
N HIS A 71 -2.32 -17.74 -4.37
CA HIS A 71 -1.00 -17.21 -4.65
C HIS A 71 -0.01 -17.29 -3.48
N PHE A 72 -0.52 -17.23 -2.26
CA PHE A 72 0.32 -17.29 -1.05
C PHE A 72 -0.47 -17.77 0.16
N THR A 73 0.28 -18.20 1.15
CA THR A 73 -0.22 -18.45 2.52
C THR A 73 0.57 -17.57 3.47
N ILE A 74 -0.11 -16.88 4.39
CA ILE A 74 0.50 -16.13 5.50
C ILE A 74 -0.02 -16.70 6.80
N THR A 75 0.90 -17.02 7.72
CA THR A 75 0.58 -17.46 9.07
C THR A 75 1.11 -16.47 10.09
N LEU A 76 0.23 -15.86 10.89
CA LEU A 76 0.60 -14.91 11.92
C LEU A 76 -0.02 -15.32 13.25
N THR A 77 0.70 -15.03 14.34
CA THR A 77 0.16 -15.13 15.71
C THR A 77 -0.69 -13.90 16.06
N HIS A 78 -1.13 -13.78 17.30
CA HIS A 78 -2.03 -12.70 17.74
C HIS A 78 -3.30 -12.56 16.87
N GLY A 79 -3.90 -13.71 16.48
CA GLY A 79 -4.97 -13.78 15.48
C GLY A 79 -6.23 -12.96 15.78
N SER A 80 -6.45 -12.56 17.06
CA SER A 80 -7.53 -11.65 17.46
C SER A 80 -7.22 -10.17 17.19
N SER A 81 -5.93 -9.82 17.07
CA SER A 81 -5.46 -8.42 16.95
C SER A 81 -5.38 -7.93 15.52
N TRP A 82 -5.53 -8.81 14.53
CA TRP A 82 -5.43 -8.44 13.12
C TRP A 82 -6.51 -9.07 12.25
N ASP A 83 -6.72 -8.46 11.09
CA ASP A 83 -7.57 -8.98 10.02
C ASP A 83 -7.02 -8.52 8.66
N CYS A 84 -7.65 -8.96 7.56
CA CYS A 84 -7.22 -8.56 6.23
C CYS A 84 -8.38 -8.12 5.35
N THR A 85 -8.05 -7.40 4.28
CA THR A 85 -8.98 -6.98 3.23
C THR A 85 -8.32 -7.11 1.86
N VAL A 86 -9.11 -7.48 0.86
CA VAL A 86 -8.71 -7.41 -0.55
C VAL A 86 -9.02 -6.00 -1.03
N ASP A 87 -7.97 -5.18 -1.24
CA ASP A 87 -8.14 -3.79 -1.66
C ASP A 87 -8.35 -3.68 -3.18
N SER A 88 -7.72 -4.60 -3.91
CA SER A 88 -7.82 -4.72 -5.37
C SER A 88 -7.39 -6.12 -5.82
N LYS A 89 -7.49 -6.42 -7.10
CA LYS A 89 -6.95 -7.67 -7.69
C LYS A 89 -5.44 -7.85 -7.41
N THR A 90 -4.71 -6.77 -7.21
CA THR A 90 -3.26 -6.77 -7.04
C THR A 90 -2.81 -6.44 -5.61
N SER A 91 -3.73 -6.34 -4.64
CA SER A 91 -3.40 -5.90 -3.28
C SER A 91 -4.27 -6.54 -2.22
N VAL A 92 -3.63 -7.14 -1.22
CA VAL A 92 -4.24 -7.61 0.03
C VAL A 92 -3.56 -6.89 1.19
N THR A 93 -4.34 -6.22 2.04
CA THR A 93 -3.84 -5.50 3.22
C THR A 93 -4.18 -6.22 4.51
N ILE A 94 -3.17 -6.38 5.38
CA ILE A 94 -3.31 -6.83 6.77
C ILE A 94 -3.31 -5.58 7.65
N TYR A 95 -4.24 -5.54 8.60
CA TYR A 95 -4.40 -4.39 9.50
C TYR A 95 -4.69 -4.83 10.94
N ASN A 96 -4.27 -4.01 11.90
CA ASN A 96 -4.63 -4.15 13.31
C ASN A 96 -6.08 -3.70 13.52
N VAL A 97 -6.91 -4.55 14.14
CA VAL A 97 -8.35 -4.30 14.26
C VAL A 97 -8.66 -3.18 15.24
N THR A 98 -7.92 -3.07 16.33
CA THR A 98 -8.09 -2.03 17.36
C THR A 98 -7.76 -0.66 16.81
N ALA A 99 -6.60 -0.51 16.18
CA ALA A 99 -6.16 0.75 15.59
C ALA A 99 -7.07 1.20 14.43
N LYS A 100 -7.55 0.28 13.59
CA LYS A 100 -8.51 0.57 12.54
C LYS A 100 -9.85 1.05 13.10
N ALA A 101 -10.36 0.40 14.13
CA ALA A 101 -11.60 0.79 14.79
C ALA A 101 -11.51 2.18 15.44
N ALA A 102 -10.33 2.57 15.91
CA ALA A 102 -10.04 3.88 16.48
C ALA A 102 -9.74 4.97 15.41
N ASN A 103 -9.88 4.67 14.11
CA ASN A 103 -9.63 5.57 12.97
C ASN A 103 -8.16 6.02 12.78
N TYR A 104 -7.20 5.24 13.28
CA TYR A 104 -5.77 5.45 13.02
C TYR A 104 -5.26 4.71 11.77
N GLY A 105 -6.16 4.09 10.99
CA GLY A 105 -5.81 3.30 9.80
C GLY A 105 -5.46 1.85 10.14
N GLY A 106 -4.56 1.61 11.06
CA GLY A 106 -4.18 0.29 11.55
C GLY A 106 -3.42 -0.58 10.55
N ARG A 107 -3.00 -0.05 9.38
CA ARG A 107 -2.30 -0.83 8.36
C ARG A 107 -0.99 -1.38 8.91
N LEU A 108 -0.78 -2.69 8.75
CA LEU A 108 0.44 -3.39 9.14
C LEU A 108 1.33 -3.61 7.92
N VAL A 109 0.77 -4.19 6.86
CA VAL A 109 1.45 -4.47 5.59
C VAL A 109 0.42 -4.63 4.49
N SER A 110 0.76 -4.24 3.25
CA SER A 110 0.01 -4.59 2.05
C SER A 110 0.86 -5.51 1.18
N ILE A 111 0.34 -6.68 0.85
CA ILE A 111 0.96 -7.59 -0.12
C ILE A 111 0.46 -7.17 -1.49
N LYS A 112 1.39 -6.80 -2.37
CA LYS A 112 1.11 -6.35 -3.73
C LYS A 112 1.81 -7.20 -4.76
N VAL A 113 1.18 -7.35 -5.92
CA VAL A 113 1.78 -8.03 -7.06
C VAL A 113 2.02 -7.05 -8.21
N TYR A 114 3.17 -7.21 -8.85
CA TYR A 114 3.62 -6.43 -10.00
C TYR A 114 4.05 -7.36 -11.13
N ASN A 115 3.98 -6.87 -12.37
CA ASN A 115 4.74 -7.47 -13.46
C ASN A 115 6.24 -7.35 -13.12
N PRO A 116 7.08 -8.38 -13.28
CA PRO A 116 8.52 -8.30 -12.98
C PRO A 116 9.26 -7.21 -13.74
N ALA A 117 8.74 -6.77 -14.91
CA ALA A 117 9.29 -5.65 -15.67
C ALA A 117 8.89 -4.28 -15.10
N ASP A 118 7.80 -4.21 -14.30
CA ASP A 118 7.37 -2.99 -13.61
C ASP A 118 8.19 -2.79 -12.34
N LYS A 119 9.03 -1.77 -12.34
CA LYS A 119 9.88 -1.40 -11.20
C LYS A 119 9.31 -0.24 -10.38
N SER A 120 8.05 0.12 -10.59
CA SER A 120 7.41 1.22 -9.84
C SER A 120 7.39 1.02 -8.33
N TYR A 121 7.43 -0.23 -7.85
CA TYR A 121 7.55 -0.55 -6.43
C TYR A 121 8.84 -0.01 -5.79
N GLU A 122 9.91 0.21 -6.56
CA GLU A 122 11.17 0.79 -6.07
C GLU A 122 11.01 2.25 -5.62
N MET A 123 9.90 2.90 -6.00
CA MET A 123 9.55 4.25 -5.57
C MET A 123 8.73 4.29 -4.26
N LEU A 124 8.34 3.13 -3.74
CA LEU A 124 7.61 3.05 -2.47
C LEU A 124 8.52 3.49 -1.31
N PRO A 125 7.99 4.24 -0.32
CA PRO A 125 8.79 4.77 0.78
C PRO A 125 9.31 3.68 1.72
N SER A 126 8.59 2.55 1.83
CA SER A 126 8.95 1.42 2.68
C SER A 126 8.40 0.13 2.07
N TYR A 127 9.29 -0.76 1.64
CA TYR A 127 8.90 -2.04 1.08
C TYR A 127 9.97 -3.12 1.29
N SER A 128 9.55 -4.38 1.13
CA SER A 128 10.45 -5.53 0.98
C SER A 128 10.03 -6.36 -0.22
N VAL A 129 11.00 -6.91 -0.94
CA VAL A 129 10.75 -7.93 -1.95
C VAL A 129 10.45 -9.24 -1.23
N ILE A 130 9.34 -9.88 -1.58
CA ILE A 130 8.97 -11.21 -1.08
C ILE A 130 9.58 -12.28 -1.98
N GLY A 131 9.55 -12.03 -3.29
CA GLY A 131 10.11 -12.90 -4.31
C GLY A 131 9.32 -12.89 -5.61
N GLU A 132 9.85 -13.62 -6.59
CA GLU A 132 9.19 -13.85 -7.87
C GLU A 132 8.62 -15.28 -7.91
N LYS A 133 7.38 -15.43 -8.34
CA LYS A 133 6.72 -16.71 -8.50
C LYS A 133 5.73 -16.65 -9.65
N ASN A 134 5.77 -17.64 -10.54
CA ASN A 134 4.85 -17.76 -11.67
C ASN A 134 4.81 -16.49 -12.55
N GLY A 135 5.98 -15.85 -12.80
CA GLY A 135 6.09 -14.63 -13.61
C GLY A 135 5.51 -13.38 -12.94
N LYS A 136 5.32 -13.38 -11.62
CA LYS A 136 4.83 -12.25 -10.82
C LYS A 136 5.83 -11.89 -9.74
N MET A 137 6.02 -10.59 -9.52
CA MET A 137 6.83 -10.05 -8.42
C MET A 137 5.92 -9.69 -7.25
N TYR A 138 6.19 -10.26 -6.07
CA TYR A 138 5.45 -10.03 -4.84
C TYR A 138 6.22 -9.09 -3.93
N ILE A 139 5.55 -8.04 -3.45
CA ILE A 139 6.11 -6.96 -2.66
C ILE A 139 5.30 -6.80 -1.38
N ALA A 140 5.97 -6.68 -0.24
CA ALA A 140 5.39 -6.21 0.99
C ALA A 140 5.62 -4.69 1.10
N GLU A 141 4.55 -3.91 1.12
CA GLU A 141 4.59 -2.47 1.35
C GLU A 141 4.19 -2.16 2.78
N TYR A 142 5.02 -1.43 3.51
CA TYR A 142 4.79 -1.05 4.90
C TYR A 142 4.32 0.40 5.01
N PRO A 143 3.57 0.75 6.08
CA PRO A 143 3.25 2.15 6.35
C PRO A 143 4.52 2.95 6.67
N SER A 144 4.54 4.21 6.25
CA SER A 144 5.61 5.17 6.55
C SER A 144 5.29 6.10 7.72
N ASP A 145 4.11 5.99 8.27
CA ASP A 145 3.56 6.79 9.35
C ASP A 145 2.98 5.90 10.46
N VAL A 146 2.73 6.51 11.62
CA VAL A 146 2.13 5.83 12.77
C VAL A 146 0.68 5.47 12.47
N GLN A 147 0.33 4.20 12.65
CA GLN A 147 -0.96 3.63 12.31
C GLN A 147 -1.82 3.27 13.54
N PHE A 148 -1.46 3.74 14.72
CA PHE A 148 -2.17 3.51 15.99
C PHE A 148 -2.16 4.78 16.84
N ASP A 149 -2.95 4.83 17.92
CA ASP A 149 -2.91 5.94 18.87
C ASP A 149 -1.64 5.89 19.72
N PRO A 150 -0.67 6.79 19.54
CA PRO A 150 0.58 6.76 20.30
C PRO A 150 0.40 7.17 21.77
N SER A 151 -0.78 7.66 22.16
CA SER A 151 -1.10 8.00 23.55
C SER A 151 -1.77 6.84 24.30
N ASP A 152 -2.17 5.78 23.59
CA ASP A 152 -2.72 4.54 24.14
C ASP A 152 -1.63 3.46 24.13
N GLU A 153 -1.03 3.22 25.30
CA GLU A 153 0.06 2.26 25.47
C GLU A 153 -0.35 0.82 25.08
N GLN A 154 -1.58 0.42 25.42
CA GLN A 154 -2.07 -0.91 25.09
C GLN A 154 -2.31 -1.08 23.58
N ALA A 155 -2.86 -0.06 22.91
CA ALA A 155 -3.02 -0.08 21.46
C ALA A 155 -1.68 -0.11 20.73
N ALA A 156 -0.67 0.60 21.27
CA ALA A 156 0.69 0.59 20.74
C ALA A 156 1.33 -0.80 20.86
N GLU A 157 1.24 -1.45 22.03
CA GLU A 157 1.75 -2.80 22.27
C GLU A 157 1.08 -3.83 21.37
N ASP A 158 -0.25 -3.78 21.27
CA ASP A 158 -1.04 -4.70 20.43
C ASP A 158 -0.71 -4.57 18.93
N TYR A 159 -0.54 -3.33 18.46
CA TYR A 159 -0.10 -3.09 17.10
C TYR A 159 1.33 -3.61 16.86
N GLN A 160 2.25 -3.29 17.77
CA GLN A 160 3.67 -3.62 17.64
C GLN A 160 3.91 -5.13 17.63
N ALA A 161 3.17 -5.89 18.42
CA ALA A 161 3.29 -7.34 18.48
C ALA A 161 3.06 -8.01 17.12
N VAL A 162 2.02 -7.59 16.38
CA VAL A 162 1.75 -8.11 15.03
C VAL A 162 2.71 -7.52 14.01
N TYR A 163 3.07 -6.23 14.15
CA TYR A 163 4.01 -5.57 13.24
C TYR A 163 5.38 -6.24 13.23
N GLU A 164 5.88 -6.73 14.36
CA GLU A 164 7.14 -7.48 14.44
C GLU A 164 7.12 -8.76 13.60
N GLU A 165 5.98 -9.43 13.47
CA GLU A 165 5.84 -10.61 12.63
C GLU A 165 5.79 -10.25 11.15
N VAL A 166 4.93 -9.30 10.75
CA VAL A 166 4.82 -8.91 9.34
C VAL A 166 6.08 -8.24 8.82
N SER A 167 6.89 -7.62 9.67
CA SER A 167 8.17 -7.03 9.31
C SER A 167 9.22 -8.05 8.84
N LYS A 168 9.00 -9.34 9.12
CA LYS A 168 9.83 -10.46 8.67
C LYS A 168 9.49 -10.92 7.24
N ILE A 169 8.43 -10.38 6.63
CA ILE A 169 8.03 -10.70 5.26
C ILE A 169 9.07 -10.14 4.29
N ARG A 170 9.99 -11.00 3.82
CA ARG A 170 11.02 -10.64 2.85
C ARG A 170 11.61 -11.89 2.20
N GLU A 171 12.25 -11.70 1.05
CA GLU A 171 12.90 -12.77 0.30
C GLU A 171 14.00 -13.44 1.13
N GLY A 172 14.02 -14.79 1.11
CA GLY A 172 15.07 -15.60 1.72
C GLY A 172 15.09 -15.61 3.25
N ALA A 173 14.14 -14.95 3.93
CA ALA A 173 14.06 -15.02 5.39
C ALA A 173 13.52 -16.38 5.83
N ALA A 174 14.32 -17.09 6.65
CA ALA A 174 13.94 -18.43 7.14
C ALA A 174 12.73 -18.40 8.09
N ASP A 175 12.48 -17.25 8.72
CA ASP A 175 11.37 -16.99 9.63
C ASP A 175 10.26 -16.13 9.01
N SER A 176 10.25 -16.00 7.68
CA SER A 176 9.20 -15.27 6.98
C SER A 176 7.84 -15.96 7.15
N PRO A 177 6.81 -15.22 7.58
CA PRO A 177 5.48 -15.81 7.78
C PRO A 177 4.72 -16.07 6.47
N ILE A 178 5.27 -15.67 5.31
CA ILE A 178 4.65 -15.86 3.99
C ILE A 178 5.33 -16.94 3.17
N ILE A 179 4.51 -17.74 2.48
CA ILE A 179 4.95 -18.76 1.52
C ILE A 179 4.23 -18.48 0.20
N LEU A 180 4.97 -18.26 -0.89
CA LEU A 180 4.44 -18.15 -2.24
C LEU A 180 4.15 -19.54 -2.84
N LYS A 181 3.00 -19.68 -3.51
CA LYS A 181 2.49 -20.93 -4.12
C LYS A 181 2.80 -21.03 -5.62
#